data_b21134fbad629dbb12905a484f12591d
#
_entry.id   b21134fbad629dbb12905a484f12591d
#
_cell.length_a   1.000
_cell.length_b   1.000
_cell.length_c   1.000
_cell.angle_alpha   90.00
_cell.angle_beta   90.00
_cell.angle_gamma   90.00
#
_symmetry.space_group_name_H-M   'P 1'
#
loop_
_entity.id
_entity.type
_entity.pdbx_description
1 polymer ?
#
loop_
_entity_poly.entity_id
_entity_poly.type
_entity_poly.pdbx_seq_one_letter_code
_entity_poly.pdbx_strand_id
1 'polypeptide(L)'
;MEKQRTGRIVRSISGFYDVQAGDAVITCRARGILRKENCTPLTGDMVDITVERGKGMVERVLPRRNCFVRPAVANIDALVVFAANVNPVTEPFLIDRVAAIAGDQEVPVCLCVNKCDLDPAVDLVRIYRNAGFPVICTSAETGGGVEELRTLIRGKLVAFTGNSGVGKSSILNRLAPELKLSTGEVSEKLGRGRHTTRHVELYSLGDDTFVMDTPGFSSFDTDEMDVILKENLQYAFADFGAYLGKCRFDDCTHRKEPGCAVREACGEGKIEKTRYESYLKLYEKASQIKTWELK
;
A
#
# COMPACT_ATOMS: atom_id res chain seq x y z
N MET A 1 -4.77 31.36 24.84
CA MET A 1 -4.65 31.77 23.41
C MET A 1 -4.78 30.49 22.59
N GLU A 2 -5.71 30.47 21.68
CA GLU A 2 -5.92 29.41 20.71
C GLU A 2 -4.73 29.38 19.75
N LYS A 3 -4.04 28.23 19.63
CA LYS A 3 -2.92 28.07 18.70
C LYS A 3 -3.35 27.18 17.55
N GLN A 4 -3.39 27.73 16.37
CA GLN A 4 -3.60 26.98 15.14
C GLN A 4 -2.30 26.33 14.69
N ARG A 5 -2.36 25.06 14.30
CA ARG A 5 -1.23 24.28 13.79
C ARG A 5 -1.69 23.37 12.66
N THR A 6 -0.79 23.02 11.78
CA THR A 6 -0.98 21.97 10.78
C THR A 6 -0.14 20.76 11.16
N GLY A 7 -0.66 19.55 11.01
CA GLY A 7 0.04 18.32 11.34
C GLY A 7 -0.53 17.11 10.61
N ARG A 8 0.15 15.97 10.77
CA ARG A 8 -0.25 14.69 10.20
C ARG A 8 -0.95 13.84 11.26
N ILE A 9 -2.07 13.22 10.91
CA ILE A 9 -2.69 12.19 11.76
C ILE A 9 -1.80 10.94 11.72
N VAL A 10 -1.20 10.60 12.86
CA VAL A 10 -0.33 9.43 12.99
C VAL A 10 -1.07 8.22 13.57
N ARG A 11 -2.22 8.44 14.23
CA ARG A 11 -3.06 7.36 14.77
C ARG A 11 -4.51 7.80 14.89
N SER A 12 -5.43 6.86 14.64
CA SER A 12 -6.87 7.07 14.80
C SER A 12 -7.47 5.94 15.64
N ILE A 13 -8.12 6.29 16.76
CA ILE A 13 -8.75 5.32 17.67
C ILE A 13 -10.07 5.89 18.18
N SER A 14 -11.19 5.23 17.90
CA SER A 14 -12.51 5.53 18.50
C SER A 14 -12.90 7.01 18.43
N GLY A 15 -12.57 7.69 17.32
CA GLY A 15 -12.89 9.12 17.11
C GLY A 15 -11.92 10.10 17.76
N PHE A 16 -10.82 9.61 18.29
CA PHE A 16 -9.65 10.40 18.68
C PHE A 16 -8.56 10.25 17.61
N TYR A 17 -7.85 11.34 17.36
CA TYR A 17 -6.81 11.46 16.36
C TYR A 17 -5.55 12.00 17.00
N ASP A 18 -4.48 11.23 17.00
CA ASP A 18 -3.18 11.73 17.43
C ASP A 18 -2.53 12.41 16.22
N VAL A 19 -2.30 13.72 16.36
CA VAL A 19 -1.76 14.57 15.30
C VAL A 19 -0.34 14.98 15.65
N GLN A 20 0.62 14.61 14.81
CA GLN A 20 1.99 15.11 14.91
C GLN A 20 2.08 16.47 14.24
N ALA A 21 2.37 17.51 15.06
CA ALA A 21 2.53 18.90 14.64
C ALA A 21 3.89 19.42 15.11
N GLY A 22 4.90 19.35 14.22
CA GLY A 22 6.30 19.50 14.59
C GLY A 22 6.75 18.34 15.50
N ASP A 23 7.46 18.64 16.59
CA ASP A 23 7.95 17.62 17.54
C ASP A 23 6.88 17.14 18.53
N ALA A 24 5.67 17.69 18.50
CA ALA A 24 4.60 17.37 19.43
C ALA A 24 3.52 16.50 18.81
N VAL A 25 3.10 15.46 19.54
CA VAL A 25 1.91 14.67 19.22
C VAL A 25 0.76 15.20 20.12
N ILE A 26 -0.34 15.61 19.47
CA ILE A 26 -1.49 16.21 20.14
C ILE A 26 -2.72 15.36 19.86
N THR A 27 -3.36 14.86 20.93
CA THR A 27 -4.62 14.12 20.80
C THR A 27 -5.78 15.08 20.52
N CYS A 28 -6.45 14.88 19.40
CA CYS A 28 -7.53 15.73 18.89
C CYS A 28 -8.84 14.95 18.78
N ARG A 29 -9.94 15.70 18.76
CA ARG A 29 -11.26 15.22 18.29
C ARG A 29 -11.62 15.90 16.98
N ALA A 30 -12.40 15.23 16.14
CA ALA A 30 -12.90 15.85 14.93
C ALA A 30 -14.06 16.82 15.24
N ARG A 31 -14.06 17.99 14.59
CA ARG A 31 -15.17 18.95 14.67
C ARG A 31 -16.43 18.35 14.04
N GLY A 32 -17.59 18.63 14.62
CA GLY A 32 -18.86 18.04 14.16
C GLY A 32 -19.22 18.38 12.71
N ILE A 33 -18.69 19.48 12.15
CA ILE A 33 -18.91 19.87 10.77
C ILE A 33 -18.31 18.87 9.78
N LEU A 34 -17.17 18.24 10.10
CA LEU A 34 -16.53 17.25 9.24
C LEU A 34 -17.44 16.04 8.97
N ARG A 35 -18.27 15.66 9.97
CA ARG A 35 -19.27 14.59 9.78
C ARG A 35 -20.40 15.01 8.85
N LYS A 36 -20.79 16.29 8.88
CA LYS A 36 -21.83 16.83 7.99
C LYS A 36 -21.36 16.90 6.54
N GLU A 37 -20.07 17.11 6.34
CA GLU A 37 -19.40 17.14 5.04
C GLU A 37 -18.99 15.74 4.54
N ASN A 38 -19.40 14.67 5.23
CA ASN A 38 -18.99 13.29 4.94
C ASN A 38 -17.46 13.11 4.88
N CYS A 39 -16.72 13.97 5.56
CA CYS A 39 -15.26 13.92 5.63
C CYS A 39 -14.82 13.27 6.94
N THR A 40 -14.53 11.98 6.92
CA THR A 40 -13.93 11.28 8.05
C THR A 40 -12.40 11.43 7.97
N PRO A 41 -11.75 12.01 9.02
CA PRO A 41 -10.29 12.05 9.05
C PRO A 41 -9.69 10.64 9.11
N LEU A 42 -8.62 10.41 8.36
CA LEU A 42 -7.90 9.15 8.25
C LEU A 42 -6.47 9.28 8.78
N THR A 43 -5.89 8.18 9.20
CA THR A 43 -4.43 8.11 9.44
C THR A 43 -3.69 8.47 8.15
N GLY A 44 -2.66 9.33 8.25
CA GLY A 44 -1.94 9.88 7.10
C GLY A 44 -2.48 11.24 6.60
N ASP A 45 -3.70 11.65 6.99
CA ASP A 45 -4.21 12.97 6.61
C ASP A 45 -3.35 14.10 7.17
N MET A 46 -3.15 15.13 6.34
CA MET A 46 -2.71 16.44 6.81
C MET A 46 -3.94 17.23 7.27
N VAL A 47 -3.88 17.78 8.48
CA VAL A 47 -5.01 18.45 9.11
C VAL A 47 -4.60 19.79 9.74
N ASP A 48 -5.52 20.74 9.70
CA ASP A 48 -5.42 21.93 10.54
C ASP A 48 -6.11 21.66 11.87
N ILE A 49 -5.39 21.95 12.96
CA ILE A 49 -5.88 21.74 14.32
C ILE A 49 -5.83 23.04 15.12
N THR A 50 -6.74 23.17 16.06
CA THR A 50 -6.69 24.18 17.14
C THR A 50 -6.36 23.48 18.45
N VAL A 51 -5.58 24.16 19.31
CA VAL A 51 -5.20 23.63 20.61
C VAL A 51 -5.61 24.63 21.69
N GLU A 52 -6.52 24.22 22.55
CA GLU A 52 -6.96 24.99 23.69
C GLU A 52 -6.83 24.18 24.98
N ARG A 53 -6.11 24.73 25.97
CA ARG A 53 -5.92 24.10 27.31
C ARG A 53 -5.46 22.63 27.23
N GLY A 54 -4.56 22.34 26.26
CA GLY A 54 -4.01 20.99 26.07
C GLY A 54 -4.94 20.01 25.34
N LYS A 55 -6.13 20.44 24.88
CA LYS A 55 -7.05 19.65 24.05
C LYS A 55 -6.98 20.11 22.60
N GLY A 56 -6.81 19.15 21.70
CA GLY A 56 -6.78 19.42 20.26
C GLY A 56 -8.15 19.21 19.60
N MET A 57 -8.41 19.99 18.56
CA MET A 57 -9.57 19.82 17.68
C MET A 57 -9.12 19.84 16.22
N VAL A 58 -9.50 18.83 15.43
CA VAL A 58 -9.32 18.83 13.98
C VAL A 58 -10.40 19.73 13.38
N GLU A 59 -9.96 20.84 12.80
CA GLU A 59 -10.83 21.85 12.18
C GLU A 59 -11.11 21.51 10.72
N ARG A 60 -10.07 21.06 10.01
CA ARG A 60 -10.13 20.80 8.57
C ARG A 60 -9.18 19.67 8.18
N VAL A 61 -9.61 18.80 7.27
CA VAL A 61 -8.75 17.85 6.55
C VAL A 61 -8.29 18.54 5.27
N LEU A 62 -6.99 18.56 5.01
CA LEU A 62 -6.42 19.12 3.80
C LEU A 62 -6.65 18.17 2.61
N PRO A 63 -6.57 18.65 1.35
CA PRO A 63 -6.77 17.80 0.17
C PRO A 63 -5.88 16.57 0.20
N ARG A 64 -6.47 15.42 -0.04
CA ARG A 64 -5.77 14.13 -0.14
C ARG A 64 -5.19 13.96 -1.54
N ARG A 65 -4.01 13.34 -1.64
CA ARG A 65 -3.43 12.88 -2.91
C ARG A 65 -4.01 11.53 -3.31
N ASN A 66 -4.19 10.66 -2.34
CA ASN A 66 -4.81 9.34 -2.47
C ASN A 66 -5.44 8.93 -1.14
N CYS A 67 -6.34 7.96 -1.18
CA CYS A 67 -6.86 7.33 0.03
C CYS A 67 -7.30 5.89 -0.26
N PHE A 68 -7.13 5.02 0.73
CA PHE A 68 -7.58 3.64 0.69
C PHE A 68 -8.70 3.45 1.71
N VAL A 69 -9.69 2.65 1.33
CA VAL A 69 -10.84 2.36 2.22
C VAL A 69 -10.44 1.28 3.24
N ARG A 70 -9.64 0.33 2.81
CA ARG A 70 -9.16 -0.78 3.66
C ARG A 70 -7.70 -1.12 3.34
N PRO A 71 -6.79 -0.79 4.23
CA PRO A 71 -6.98 -0.04 5.49
C PRO A 71 -7.34 1.43 5.22
N ALA A 72 -8.09 2.04 6.17
CA ALA A 72 -8.49 3.43 6.09
C ALA A 72 -7.28 4.36 6.33
N VAL A 73 -6.62 4.77 5.24
CA VAL A 73 -5.39 5.57 5.25
C VAL A 73 -5.35 6.51 4.06
N ALA A 74 -4.66 7.64 4.22
CA ALA A 74 -4.52 8.65 3.18
C ALA A 74 -3.07 9.09 2.99
N ASN A 75 -2.80 9.69 1.82
CA ASN A 75 -1.54 10.35 1.50
C ASN A 75 -0.30 9.44 1.53
N ILE A 76 -0.44 8.17 1.14
CA ILE A 76 0.68 7.25 0.99
C ILE A 76 1.56 7.71 -0.17
N ASP A 77 2.87 7.80 0.05
CA ASP A 77 3.86 8.16 -0.96
C ASP A 77 4.35 6.96 -1.77
N ALA A 78 4.36 5.77 -1.16
CA ALA A 78 4.70 4.52 -1.82
C ALA A 78 4.17 3.31 -1.05
N LEU A 79 3.93 2.23 -1.78
CA LEU A 79 3.62 0.90 -1.22
C LEU A 79 4.85 0.00 -1.37
N VAL A 80 5.34 -0.56 -0.27
CA VAL A 80 6.41 -1.55 -0.27
C VAL A 80 5.80 -2.94 -0.11
N VAL A 81 5.84 -3.72 -1.18
CA VAL A 81 5.33 -5.10 -1.20
C VAL A 81 6.45 -6.05 -0.83
N PHE A 82 6.31 -6.72 0.31
CA PHE A 82 7.25 -7.75 0.74
C PHE A 82 6.90 -9.09 0.14
N ALA A 83 7.89 -9.72 -0.46
CA ALA A 83 7.81 -11.06 -1.03
C ALA A 83 8.99 -11.92 -0.58
N ALA A 84 8.87 -13.23 -0.70
CA ALA A 84 9.98 -14.17 -0.52
C ALA A 84 9.77 -15.38 -1.45
N ASN A 85 10.85 -16.03 -1.85
CA ASN A 85 10.82 -17.26 -2.64
C ASN A 85 10.99 -18.51 -1.75
N VAL A 86 11.05 -18.32 -0.43
CA VAL A 86 11.21 -19.38 0.56
C VAL A 86 10.48 -19.04 1.87
N ASN A 87 9.69 -19.99 2.36
CA ASN A 87 9.01 -19.99 3.65
C ASN A 87 8.44 -18.64 4.15
N PRO A 88 7.34 -18.11 3.57
CA PRO A 88 6.54 -18.70 2.50
C PRO A 88 7.02 -18.29 1.11
N VAL A 89 6.67 -19.06 0.10
CA VAL A 89 6.79 -18.62 -1.30
C VAL A 89 5.64 -17.66 -1.62
N THR A 90 5.97 -16.50 -2.18
CA THR A 90 4.98 -15.52 -2.59
C THR A 90 4.59 -15.74 -4.05
N GLU A 91 3.31 -15.99 -4.30
CA GLU A 91 2.80 -16.12 -5.66
C GLU A 91 2.77 -14.75 -6.37
N PRO A 92 3.27 -14.64 -7.61
CA PRO A 92 3.25 -13.40 -8.38
C PRO A 92 1.86 -12.75 -8.46
N PHE A 93 0.80 -13.54 -8.60
CA PHE A 93 -0.57 -13.03 -8.65
C PHE A 93 -0.96 -12.16 -7.45
N LEU A 94 -0.47 -12.49 -6.26
CA LEU A 94 -0.75 -11.72 -5.05
C LEU A 94 -0.07 -10.35 -5.09
N ILE A 95 1.19 -10.31 -5.57
CA ILE A 95 1.94 -9.07 -5.78
C ILE A 95 1.24 -8.21 -6.83
N ASP A 96 0.86 -8.81 -7.96
CA ASP A 96 0.23 -8.13 -9.08
C ASP A 96 -1.11 -7.51 -8.70
N ARG A 97 -1.91 -8.21 -7.89
CA ARG A 97 -3.19 -7.72 -7.40
C ARG A 97 -3.02 -6.49 -6.51
N VAL A 98 -2.09 -6.52 -5.57
CA VAL A 98 -1.81 -5.38 -4.69
C VAL A 98 -1.21 -4.22 -5.48
N ALA A 99 -0.31 -4.51 -6.42
CA ALA A 99 0.27 -3.50 -7.29
C ALA A 99 -0.78 -2.83 -8.19
N ALA A 100 -1.78 -3.58 -8.68
CA ALA A 100 -2.87 -3.03 -9.45
C ALA A 100 -3.76 -2.08 -8.60
N ILE A 101 -4.08 -2.46 -7.35
CA ILE A 101 -4.82 -1.59 -6.42
C ILE A 101 -4.06 -0.28 -6.16
N ALA A 102 -2.74 -0.36 -5.94
CA ALA A 102 -1.90 0.82 -5.77
C ALA A 102 -1.85 1.67 -7.06
N GLY A 103 -1.75 1.02 -8.22
CA GLY A 103 -1.75 1.68 -9.52
C GLY A 103 -3.05 2.44 -9.83
N ASP A 104 -4.21 1.88 -9.47
CA ASP A 104 -5.51 2.57 -9.59
C ASP A 104 -5.60 3.83 -8.71
N GLN A 105 -4.85 3.88 -7.61
CA GLN A 105 -4.73 5.02 -6.72
C GLN A 105 -3.48 5.90 -7.02
N GLU A 106 -2.80 5.65 -8.13
CA GLU A 106 -1.57 6.36 -8.53
C GLU A 106 -0.45 6.32 -7.48
N VAL A 107 -0.41 5.25 -6.67
CA VAL A 107 0.60 5.05 -5.63
C VAL A 107 1.76 4.22 -6.19
N PRO A 108 3.00 4.73 -6.19
CA PRO A 108 4.18 3.98 -6.61
C PRO A 108 4.38 2.72 -5.77
N VAL A 109 4.77 1.63 -6.42
CA VAL A 109 5.05 0.34 -5.77
C VAL A 109 6.53 0.01 -5.85
N CYS A 110 7.10 -0.44 -4.73
CA CYS A 110 8.42 -1.06 -4.67
C CYS A 110 8.28 -2.50 -4.18
N LEU A 111 8.94 -3.43 -4.85
CA LEU A 111 9.03 -4.82 -4.40
C LEU A 111 10.26 -5.01 -3.50
N CYS A 112 10.05 -5.45 -2.27
CA CYS A 112 11.10 -5.85 -1.34
C CYS A 112 11.12 -7.39 -1.24
N VAL A 113 12.08 -8.02 -1.92
CA VAL A 113 12.26 -9.48 -1.87
C VAL A 113 13.16 -9.79 -0.68
N ASN A 114 12.59 -10.40 0.35
CA ASN A 114 13.32 -10.74 1.57
C ASN A 114 13.78 -12.20 1.56
N LYS A 115 14.67 -12.55 2.51
CA LYS A 115 15.31 -13.86 2.65
C LYS A 115 16.21 -14.24 1.46
N CYS A 116 16.80 -13.21 0.82
CA CYS A 116 17.70 -13.41 -0.31
C CYS A 116 19.01 -14.13 0.09
N ASP A 117 19.30 -14.24 1.38
CA ASP A 117 20.35 -15.10 1.94
C ASP A 117 20.04 -16.58 1.79
N LEU A 118 18.77 -16.98 1.74
CA LEU A 118 18.31 -18.35 1.57
C LEU A 118 18.04 -18.68 0.09
N ASP A 119 17.43 -17.74 -0.64
CA ASP A 119 17.10 -17.89 -2.06
C ASP A 119 17.11 -16.49 -2.72
N PRO A 120 17.95 -16.28 -3.77
CA PRO A 120 18.05 -14.98 -4.46
C PRO A 120 16.81 -14.62 -5.28
N ALA A 121 15.82 -15.48 -5.40
CA ALA A 121 14.53 -15.26 -6.08
C ALA A 121 14.68 -14.69 -7.51
N VAL A 122 15.62 -15.22 -8.28
CA VAL A 122 16.07 -14.62 -9.57
C VAL A 122 14.92 -14.35 -10.53
N ASP A 123 13.99 -15.30 -10.67
CA ASP A 123 12.84 -15.15 -11.57
C ASP A 123 11.87 -14.08 -11.08
N LEU A 124 11.57 -14.03 -9.77
CA LEU A 124 10.70 -13.02 -9.19
C LEU A 124 11.30 -11.61 -9.39
N VAL A 125 12.58 -11.46 -9.10
CA VAL A 125 13.32 -10.19 -9.30
C VAL A 125 13.28 -9.76 -10.77
N ARG A 126 13.53 -10.68 -11.71
CA ARG A 126 13.50 -10.43 -13.15
C ARG A 126 12.13 -9.95 -13.61
N ILE A 127 11.05 -10.66 -13.25
CA ILE A 127 9.67 -10.35 -13.63
C ILE A 127 9.31 -8.91 -13.26
N TYR A 128 9.57 -8.50 -12.03
CA TYR A 128 9.16 -7.19 -11.57
C TYR A 128 10.08 -6.06 -12.03
N ARG A 129 11.39 -6.31 -12.21
CA ARG A 129 12.28 -5.34 -12.86
C ARG A 129 11.88 -5.10 -14.31
N ASN A 130 11.54 -6.14 -15.07
CA ASN A 130 11.06 -6.02 -16.44
C ASN A 130 9.73 -5.26 -16.52
N ALA A 131 8.87 -5.40 -15.51
CA ALA A 131 7.64 -4.63 -15.39
C ALA A 131 7.84 -3.18 -14.91
N GLY A 132 9.09 -2.75 -14.68
CA GLY A 132 9.46 -1.38 -14.32
C GLY A 132 9.37 -1.07 -12.83
N PHE A 133 9.18 -2.07 -11.96
CA PHE A 133 9.17 -1.84 -10.51
C PHE A 133 10.60 -1.68 -9.96
N PRO A 134 10.83 -0.75 -9.02
CA PRO A 134 11.98 -0.83 -8.13
C PRO A 134 11.94 -2.15 -7.35
N VAL A 135 13.03 -2.94 -7.41
CA VAL A 135 13.12 -4.22 -6.69
C VAL A 135 14.37 -4.22 -5.84
N ILE A 136 14.18 -4.33 -4.53
CA ILE A 136 15.25 -4.42 -3.53
C ILE A 136 15.28 -5.84 -2.96
N CYS A 137 16.45 -6.47 -3.03
CA CYS A 137 16.70 -7.76 -2.39
C CYS A 137 17.20 -7.52 -0.97
N THR A 138 16.52 -8.09 0.03
CA THR A 138 16.86 -7.91 1.44
C THR A 138 17.08 -9.25 2.14
N SER A 139 17.82 -9.19 3.25
CA SER A 139 17.89 -10.24 4.24
C SER A 139 17.76 -9.61 5.64
N ALA A 140 16.69 -9.94 6.33
CA ALA A 140 16.55 -9.53 7.73
C ALA A 140 17.60 -10.20 8.62
N GLU A 141 18.12 -11.35 8.26
CA GLU A 141 19.15 -12.08 9.01
C GLU A 141 20.51 -11.39 8.91
N THR A 142 20.98 -11.11 7.71
CA THR A 142 22.31 -10.53 7.45
C THR A 142 22.32 -8.99 7.48
N GLY A 143 21.16 -8.34 7.30
CA GLY A 143 21.04 -6.89 7.12
C GLY A 143 21.26 -6.43 5.67
N GLY A 144 21.51 -7.36 4.74
CA GLY A 144 21.69 -7.01 3.32
C GLY A 144 20.47 -6.30 2.75
N GLY A 145 20.67 -5.24 1.94
CA GLY A 145 19.62 -4.45 1.26
C GLY A 145 18.81 -3.52 2.17
N VAL A 146 18.97 -3.56 3.50
CA VAL A 146 18.17 -2.74 4.43
C VAL A 146 18.46 -1.24 4.25
N GLU A 147 19.71 -0.86 4.03
CA GLU A 147 20.08 0.56 3.82
C GLU A 147 19.59 1.08 2.44
N GLU A 148 19.52 0.23 1.43
CA GLU A 148 18.90 0.58 0.15
C GLU A 148 17.41 0.86 0.34
N LEU A 149 16.70 0.00 1.09
CA LEU A 149 15.30 0.22 1.45
C LEU A 149 15.11 1.50 2.27
N ARG A 150 15.98 1.75 3.27
CA ARG A 150 15.97 2.99 4.07
C ARG A 150 16.09 4.23 3.19
N THR A 151 17.00 4.20 2.22
CA THR A 151 17.21 5.31 1.29
C THR A 151 15.98 5.56 0.42
N LEU A 152 15.35 4.48 -0.09
CA LEU A 152 14.16 4.58 -0.93
C LEU A 152 12.96 5.20 -0.19
N ILE A 153 12.78 4.88 1.10
CA ILE A 153 11.62 5.33 1.89
C ILE A 153 11.85 6.65 2.62
N ARG A 154 13.06 7.18 2.65
CA ARG A 154 13.40 8.42 3.40
C ARG A 154 12.49 9.58 3.00
N GLY A 155 11.96 10.31 4.00
CA GLY A 155 11.08 11.46 3.82
C GLY A 155 9.69 11.12 3.29
N LYS A 156 9.28 9.86 3.34
CA LYS A 156 8.01 9.37 2.79
C LYS A 156 7.12 8.72 3.84
N LEU A 157 5.81 8.79 3.61
CA LEU A 157 4.83 7.92 4.25
C LEU A 157 4.67 6.67 3.39
N VAL A 158 5.15 5.53 3.87
CA VAL A 158 5.08 4.26 3.15
C VAL A 158 4.21 3.24 3.87
N ALA A 159 3.46 2.45 3.09
CA ALA A 159 2.74 1.30 3.61
C ALA A 159 3.52 0.02 3.32
N PHE A 160 3.66 -0.85 4.32
CA PHE A 160 4.26 -2.17 4.19
C PHE A 160 3.16 -3.23 4.05
N THR A 161 3.25 -4.05 3.02
CA THR A 161 2.32 -5.14 2.75
C THR A 161 3.07 -6.42 2.37
N GLY A 162 2.39 -7.54 2.40
CA GLY A 162 2.95 -8.85 2.05
C GLY A 162 2.45 -9.95 2.98
N ASN A 163 2.64 -11.21 2.61
CA ASN A 163 2.19 -12.37 3.37
C ASN A 163 2.75 -12.41 4.80
N SER A 164 2.03 -13.07 5.69
CA SER A 164 2.58 -13.44 7.00
C SER A 164 3.85 -14.29 6.81
N GLY A 165 4.85 -14.06 7.65
CA GLY A 165 6.10 -14.83 7.61
C GLY A 165 7.12 -14.42 6.55
N VAL A 166 6.83 -13.45 5.63
CA VAL A 166 7.83 -12.94 4.67
C VAL A 166 8.93 -12.09 5.33
N GLY A 167 8.77 -11.71 6.61
CA GLY A 167 9.77 -10.98 7.39
C GLY A 167 9.59 -9.47 7.46
N LYS A 168 8.38 -8.92 7.24
CA LYS A 168 8.08 -7.48 7.38
C LYS A 168 8.54 -6.91 8.72
N SER A 169 8.07 -7.48 9.84
CA SER A 169 8.44 -7.02 11.18
C SER A 169 9.94 -7.15 11.46
N SER A 170 10.58 -8.18 10.89
CA SER A 170 12.04 -8.36 11.03
C SER A 170 12.80 -7.25 10.30
N ILE A 171 12.39 -6.89 9.09
CA ILE A 171 12.98 -5.76 8.34
C ILE A 171 12.65 -4.44 9.05
N LEU A 172 11.43 -4.25 9.55
CA LEU A 172 11.06 -3.03 10.28
C LEU A 172 11.89 -2.88 11.56
N ASN A 173 12.16 -3.96 12.30
CA ASN A 173 13.08 -3.95 13.45
C ASN A 173 14.52 -3.63 13.06
N ARG A 174 14.96 -3.95 11.84
CA ARG A 174 16.27 -3.53 11.32
C ARG A 174 16.29 -2.05 10.94
N LEU A 175 15.19 -1.54 10.39
CA LEU A 175 15.04 -0.11 10.07
C LEU A 175 14.91 0.75 11.33
N ALA A 176 14.21 0.25 12.36
CA ALA A 176 13.94 0.95 13.63
C ALA A 176 14.04 -0.03 14.80
N PRO A 177 15.25 -0.30 15.32
CA PRO A 177 15.46 -1.27 16.41
C PRO A 177 14.73 -0.91 17.71
N GLU A 178 14.42 0.37 17.89
CA GLU A 178 13.69 0.90 19.05
C GLU A 178 12.23 0.45 19.11
N LEU A 179 11.62 0.07 17.98
CA LEU A 179 10.21 -0.37 17.93
C LEU A 179 9.99 -1.73 18.58
N LYS A 180 11.02 -2.60 18.61
CA LYS A 180 11.01 -3.93 19.26
C LYS A 180 9.76 -4.75 18.91
N LEU A 181 9.37 -4.73 17.64
CA LEU A 181 8.19 -5.48 17.18
C LEU A 181 8.40 -6.98 17.38
N SER A 182 7.37 -7.67 17.87
CA SER A 182 7.45 -9.13 18.02
C SER A 182 7.51 -9.80 16.64
N THR A 183 8.56 -10.59 16.40
CA THR A 183 8.73 -11.37 15.19
C THR A 183 8.02 -12.70 15.36
N GLY A 184 7.00 -12.98 14.54
CA GLY A 184 6.33 -14.29 14.47
C GLY A 184 4.86 -14.35 14.91
N GLU A 185 4.32 -13.39 15.67
CA GLU A 185 2.95 -13.48 16.21
C GLU A 185 2.05 -12.25 15.95
N VAL A 186 2.55 -11.20 15.26
CA VAL A 186 1.82 -9.93 15.13
C VAL A 186 0.53 -10.05 14.35
N SER A 187 0.44 -11.00 13.40
CA SER A 187 -0.79 -11.22 12.62
C SER A 187 -1.86 -12.05 13.35
N GLU A 188 -1.50 -12.89 14.32
CA GLU A 188 -2.48 -13.76 15.00
C GLU A 188 -3.10 -13.17 16.27
N LYS A 189 -2.36 -12.37 17.05
CA LYS A 189 -2.87 -11.81 18.31
C LYS A 189 -3.82 -10.64 18.12
N LEU A 190 -3.65 -9.86 17.03
CA LEU A 190 -4.58 -8.78 16.68
C LEU A 190 -5.80 -9.23 15.87
N GLY A 191 -5.82 -10.48 15.37
CA GLY A 191 -6.90 -11.03 14.53
C GLY A 191 -7.97 -11.84 15.27
N ARG A 192 -7.81 -12.19 16.55
CA ARG A 192 -8.74 -13.06 17.30
C ARG A 192 -9.70 -12.31 18.23
N GLY A 193 -10.25 -11.18 17.80
CA GLY A 193 -11.37 -10.53 18.48
C GLY A 193 -12.48 -10.25 17.47
N ARG A 194 -13.65 -10.88 17.64
CA ARG A 194 -14.88 -10.48 16.94
C ARG A 194 -15.07 -8.97 17.12
N HIS A 195 -15.09 -8.19 16.02
CA HIS A 195 -15.42 -6.75 16.00
C HIS A 195 -14.45 -5.78 16.70
N THR A 196 -13.13 -5.93 16.58
CA THR A 196 -12.21 -4.85 16.93
C THR A 196 -11.86 -4.05 15.68
N THR A 197 -12.21 -2.77 15.68
CA THR A 197 -11.79 -1.77 14.69
C THR A 197 -10.28 -1.90 14.51
N ARG A 198 -9.83 -2.28 13.31
CA ARG A 198 -8.40 -2.40 12.97
C ARG A 198 -7.80 -1.00 13.06
N HIS A 199 -6.98 -0.76 14.06
CA HIS A 199 -6.31 0.54 14.23
C HIS A 199 -5.14 0.63 13.26
N VAL A 200 -5.05 1.73 12.54
CA VAL A 200 -3.92 2.07 11.69
C VAL A 200 -3.03 3.02 12.49
N GLU A 201 -1.75 2.68 12.61
CA GLU A 201 -0.75 3.48 13.31
C GLU A 201 0.48 3.68 12.42
N LEU A 202 1.05 4.88 12.44
CA LEU A 202 2.27 5.22 11.75
C LEU A 202 3.44 5.16 12.72
N TYR A 203 4.49 4.45 12.35
CA TYR A 203 5.77 4.45 13.05
C TYR A 203 6.71 5.48 12.41
N SER A 204 7.17 6.44 13.20
CA SER A 204 8.18 7.41 12.74
C SER A 204 9.56 6.75 12.75
N LEU A 205 10.30 6.86 11.64
CA LEU A 205 11.70 6.42 11.51
C LEU A 205 12.68 7.62 11.54
N GLY A 206 12.21 8.81 11.90
CA GLY A 206 12.98 10.05 11.78
C GLY A 206 12.93 10.65 10.36
N ASP A 207 13.48 11.85 10.17
CA ASP A 207 13.59 12.54 8.88
C ASP A 207 12.27 12.57 8.09
N ASP A 208 11.13 12.87 8.74
CA ASP A 208 9.77 12.84 8.15
C ASP A 208 9.41 11.52 7.46
N THR A 209 10.08 10.43 7.83
CA THR A 209 9.81 9.08 7.32
C THR A 209 8.83 8.37 8.23
N PHE A 210 7.73 7.91 7.65
CA PHE A 210 6.70 7.15 8.37
C PHE A 210 6.46 5.81 7.68
N VAL A 211 6.41 4.76 8.48
CA VAL A 211 6.02 3.43 8.01
C VAL A 211 4.70 3.05 8.66
N MET A 212 3.80 2.58 7.84
CA MET A 212 2.55 2.00 8.27
C MET A 212 2.66 0.48 8.20
N ASP A 213 2.58 -0.17 9.36
CA ASP A 213 2.34 -1.61 9.43
C ASP A 213 0.84 -1.84 9.67
N THR A 214 0.16 -2.32 8.65
CA THR A 214 -1.29 -2.50 8.73
C THR A 214 -1.67 -3.96 8.65
N PRO A 215 -2.45 -4.45 9.61
CA PRO A 215 -3.02 -5.80 9.54
C PRO A 215 -3.90 -6.03 8.31
N GLY A 216 -4.42 -4.98 7.67
CA GLY A 216 -5.26 -5.05 6.47
C GLY A 216 -4.49 -5.22 5.16
N PHE A 217 -3.26 -4.65 5.08
CA PHE A 217 -2.32 -4.93 3.99
C PHE A 217 -1.40 -6.11 4.30
N SER A 218 -1.35 -6.58 5.56
CA SER A 218 -0.43 -7.62 6.02
C SER A 218 -0.81 -9.05 5.63
N SER A 219 -2.07 -9.28 5.27
CA SER A 219 -2.50 -10.46 4.55
C SER A 219 -3.00 -9.98 3.19
N PHE A 220 -2.62 -10.64 2.11
CA PHE A 220 -3.23 -10.43 0.80
C PHE A 220 -4.74 -10.80 0.79
N ASP A 221 -5.44 -10.64 1.94
CA ASP A 221 -6.89 -10.73 2.10
C ASP A 221 -7.56 -9.55 1.41
N THR A 222 -7.40 -9.58 0.11
CA THR A 222 -7.81 -8.55 -0.84
C THR A 222 -9.29 -8.66 -1.24
N ASP A 223 -10.02 -9.63 -0.73
CA ASP A 223 -11.47 -9.75 -1.02
C ASP A 223 -12.28 -8.60 -0.39
N GLU A 224 -11.67 -7.90 0.57
CA GLU A 224 -12.20 -6.69 1.21
C GLU A 224 -11.47 -5.39 0.80
N MET A 225 -10.46 -5.45 -0.09
CA MET A 225 -9.72 -4.28 -0.57
C MET A 225 -10.49 -3.53 -1.66
N ASP A 226 -10.00 -2.33 -1.99
CA ASP A 226 -10.58 -1.48 -3.03
C ASP A 226 -10.80 -2.24 -4.34
N VAL A 227 -11.98 -2.07 -4.89
CA VAL A 227 -12.42 -2.75 -6.09
C VAL A 227 -12.03 -1.92 -7.30
N ILE A 228 -11.17 -2.48 -8.16
CA ILE A 228 -10.84 -1.85 -9.43
C ILE A 228 -11.92 -2.22 -10.45
N LEU A 229 -12.53 -1.22 -11.07
CA LEU A 229 -13.45 -1.44 -12.18
C LEU A 229 -12.70 -2.01 -13.39
N LYS A 230 -13.35 -2.91 -14.13
CA LYS A 230 -12.73 -3.57 -15.30
C LYS A 230 -12.22 -2.58 -16.35
N GLU A 231 -12.88 -1.42 -16.49
CA GLU A 231 -12.52 -0.34 -17.39
C GLU A 231 -11.18 0.32 -17.00
N ASN A 232 -10.88 0.38 -15.70
CA ASN A 232 -9.69 1.02 -15.16
C ASN A 232 -8.50 0.04 -15.06
N LEU A 233 -8.76 -1.26 -15.01
CA LEU A 233 -7.75 -2.26 -14.70
C LEU A 233 -6.52 -2.20 -15.65
N GLN A 234 -6.72 -1.90 -16.93
CA GLN A 234 -5.63 -1.77 -17.90
C GLN A 234 -4.64 -0.65 -17.54
N TYR A 235 -5.12 0.43 -16.90
CA TYR A 235 -4.29 1.57 -16.49
C TYR A 235 -3.54 1.29 -15.18
N ALA A 236 -4.04 0.35 -14.38
CA ALA A 236 -3.41 -0.09 -13.15
C ALA A 236 -2.17 -0.99 -13.37
N PHE A 237 -1.96 -1.49 -14.60
CA PHE A 237 -0.78 -2.25 -15.00
C PHE A 237 0.22 -1.33 -15.72
N ALA A 238 1.20 -0.80 -14.98
CA ALA A 238 2.17 0.17 -15.51
C ALA A 238 2.92 -0.32 -16.77
N ASP A 239 3.24 -1.62 -16.82
CA ASP A 239 3.90 -2.27 -17.96
C ASP A 239 3.03 -2.34 -19.22
N PHE A 240 1.72 -2.11 -19.12
CA PHE A 240 0.83 -1.98 -20.29
C PHE A 240 0.87 -0.58 -20.91
N GLY A 241 1.26 0.45 -20.15
CA GLY A 241 1.16 1.85 -20.54
C GLY A 241 1.77 2.16 -21.92
N ALA A 242 2.90 1.54 -22.26
CA ALA A 242 3.55 1.71 -23.57
C ALA A 242 2.74 1.18 -24.76
N TYR A 243 1.72 0.34 -24.53
CA TYR A 243 0.92 -0.37 -25.54
C TYR A 243 -0.54 0.08 -25.58
N LEU A 244 -1.02 0.78 -24.55
CA LEU A 244 -2.38 1.32 -24.53
C LEU A 244 -2.59 2.31 -25.67
N GLY A 245 -3.78 2.28 -26.28
CA GLY A 245 -4.12 3.10 -27.46
C GLY A 245 -3.47 2.66 -28.77
N LYS A 246 -2.70 1.55 -28.80
CA LYS A 246 -2.05 1.01 -30.00
C LYS A 246 -2.74 -0.26 -30.53
N CYS A 247 -3.82 -0.69 -29.90
CA CYS A 247 -4.61 -1.82 -30.36
C CYS A 247 -5.43 -1.46 -31.61
N ARG A 248 -5.82 -2.47 -32.37
CA ARG A 248 -6.69 -2.29 -33.53
C ARG A 248 -8.07 -1.72 -33.20
N PHE A 249 -8.57 -1.97 -31.96
CA PHE A 249 -9.88 -1.52 -31.49
C PHE A 249 -9.69 -0.59 -30.31
N ASP A 250 -10.43 0.51 -30.28
CA ASP A 250 -10.34 1.53 -29.21
C ASP A 250 -10.87 1.01 -27.87
N ASP A 251 -11.83 0.08 -27.90
CA ASP A 251 -12.45 -0.57 -26.73
C ASP A 251 -11.79 -1.91 -26.37
N CYS A 252 -10.55 -2.12 -26.81
CA CYS A 252 -9.81 -3.36 -26.59
C CYS A 252 -9.67 -3.67 -25.10
N THR A 253 -10.11 -4.85 -24.71
CA THR A 253 -9.97 -5.33 -23.32
C THR A 253 -8.71 -6.19 -23.10
N HIS A 254 -7.86 -6.30 -24.12
CA HIS A 254 -6.59 -7.04 -24.13
C HIS A 254 -6.72 -8.54 -23.83
N ARG A 255 -7.88 -9.15 -24.05
CA ARG A 255 -8.13 -10.57 -23.77
C ARG A 255 -8.10 -11.47 -24.99
N LYS A 256 -8.93 -11.18 -25.99
CA LYS A 256 -9.13 -12.06 -27.17
C LYS A 256 -9.08 -11.30 -28.50
N GLU A 257 -9.03 -9.98 -28.45
CA GLU A 257 -9.16 -9.12 -29.62
C GLU A 257 -7.97 -9.31 -30.57
N PRO A 258 -8.22 -9.47 -31.88
CA PRO A 258 -7.14 -9.56 -32.88
C PRO A 258 -6.46 -8.18 -33.05
N GLY A 259 -5.13 -8.16 -33.22
CA GLY A 259 -4.35 -6.93 -33.31
C GLY A 259 -4.28 -6.16 -32.00
N CYS A 260 -4.22 -6.88 -30.89
CA CYS A 260 -4.04 -6.31 -29.54
C CYS A 260 -2.57 -6.12 -29.25
N ALA A 261 -2.12 -4.87 -29.11
CA ALA A 261 -0.72 -4.53 -28.87
C ALA A 261 -0.18 -5.09 -27.54
N VAL A 262 -1.00 -5.18 -26.49
CA VAL A 262 -0.62 -5.78 -25.21
C VAL A 262 -0.36 -7.28 -25.35
N ARG A 263 -1.21 -8.00 -26.09
CA ARG A 263 -1.05 -9.44 -26.34
C ARG A 263 0.18 -9.73 -27.22
N GLU A 264 0.41 -8.91 -28.23
CA GLU A 264 1.59 -9.00 -29.09
C GLU A 264 2.85 -8.77 -28.27
N ALA A 265 2.88 -7.73 -27.43
CA ALA A 265 3.98 -7.45 -26.52
C ALA A 265 4.26 -8.59 -25.52
N CYS A 266 3.21 -9.24 -25.02
CA CYS A 266 3.34 -10.44 -24.19
C CYS A 266 3.92 -11.62 -25.00
N GLY A 267 3.46 -11.84 -26.25
CA GLY A 267 4.00 -12.86 -27.13
C GLY A 267 5.47 -12.67 -27.51
N GLU A 268 5.91 -11.41 -27.56
CA GLU A 268 7.32 -11.01 -27.80
C GLU A 268 8.18 -11.00 -26.53
N GLY A 269 7.61 -11.30 -25.36
CA GLY A 269 8.32 -11.28 -24.06
C GLY A 269 8.62 -9.87 -23.52
N LYS A 270 8.02 -8.82 -24.08
CA LYS A 270 8.12 -7.42 -23.59
C LYS A 270 7.25 -7.16 -22.37
N ILE A 271 6.16 -7.90 -22.25
CA ILE A 271 5.35 -8.01 -21.04
C ILE A 271 5.51 -9.43 -20.52
N GLU A 272 5.83 -9.57 -19.24
CA GLU A 272 5.99 -10.87 -18.60
C GLU A 272 4.67 -11.65 -18.62
N LYS A 273 4.74 -12.92 -19.03
CA LYS A 273 3.55 -13.77 -19.17
C LYS A 273 2.76 -13.90 -17.87
N THR A 274 3.44 -14.02 -16.74
CA THR A 274 2.83 -14.09 -15.40
C THR A 274 2.01 -12.84 -15.09
N ARG A 275 2.51 -11.65 -15.45
CA ARG A 275 1.82 -10.37 -15.29
C ARG A 275 0.55 -10.31 -16.15
N TYR A 276 0.66 -10.71 -17.40
CA TYR A 276 -0.50 -10.77 -18.29
C TYR A 276 -1.56 -11.78 -17.82
N GLU A 277 -1.13 -12.96 -17.33
CA GLU A 277 -2.04 -13.95 -16.74
C GLU A 277 -2.75 -13.40 -15.48
N SER A 278 -2.04 -12.62 -14.66
CA SER A 278 -2.61 -11.94 -13.51
C SER A 278 -3.65 -10.90 -13.93
N TYR A 279 -3.38 -10.12 -14.97
CA TYR A 279 -4.35 -9.19 -15.55
C TYR A 279 -5.64 -9.90 -15.96
N LEU A 280 -5.53 -11.02 -16.68
CA LEU A 280 -6.72 -11.79 -17.13
C LEU A 280 -7.56 -12.27 -15.94
N LYS A 281 -6.92 -12.80 -14.89
CA LYS A 281 -7.60 -13.25 -13.66
C LYS A 281 -8.30 -12.09 -12.94
N LEU A 282 -7.64 -10.94 -12.85
CA LEU A 282 -8.22 -9.74 -12.21
C LEU A 282 -9.37 -9.18 -13.05
N TYR A 283 -9.24 -9.16 -14.37
CA TYR A 283 -10.31 -8.72 -15.27
C TYR A 283 -11.56 -9.60 -15.15
N GLU A 284 -11.39 -10.91 -15.05
CA GLU A 284 -12.50 -11.84 -14.85
C GLU A 284 -13.25 -11.55 -13.54
N LYS A 285 -12.51 -11.36 -12.43
CA LYS A 285 -13.09 -10.96 -11.14
C LYS A 285 -13.80 -9.61 -11.24
N ALA A 286 -13.17 -8.60 -11.84
CA ALA A 286 -13.74 -7.27 -12.02
C ALA A 286 -15.03 -7.29 -12.89
N SER A 287 -15.10 -8.19 -13.85
CA SER A 287 -16.29 -8.36 -14.71
C SER A 287 -17.52 -8.89 -13.97
N GLN A 288 -17.35 -9.50 -12.81
CA GLN A 288 -18.44 -10.00 -11.98
C GLN A 288 -19.01 -8.93 -11.05
N ILE A 289 -18.31 -7.79 -10.91
CA ILE A 289 -18.74 -6.69 -10.06
C ILE A 289 -19.89 -5.96 -10.73
N LYS A 290 -20.98 -5.83 -10.00
CA LYS A 290 -22.12 -5.05 -10.41
C LYS A 290 -21.98 -3.63 -9.90
N THR A 291 -21.79 -2.66 -10.79
CA THR A 291 -21.53 -1.26 -10.44
C THR A 291 -22.58 -0.62 -9.55
N TRP A 292 -23.83 -1.13 -9.55
CA TRP A 292 -24.89 -0.65 -8.65
C TRP A 292 -24.80 -1.20 -7.21
N GLU A 293 -23.94 -2.18 -6.94
CA GLU A 293 -23.65 -2.71 -5.61
C GLU A 293 -22.57 -1.92 -4.88
N LEU A 294 -21.87 -1.02 -5.60
CA LEU A 294 -20.79 -0.17 -5.09
C LEU A 294 -21.35 1.17 -4.53
N LYS A 295 -22.31 1.10 -3.59
CA LYS A 295 -22.84 2.28 -2.90
C LYS A 295 -22.24 2.48 -1.53
#